data_867d338a2f11091fc54d97555cb9cf4f
#
_entry.id   867d338a2f11091fc54d97555cb9cf4f
#
_cell.length_a   1.000
_cell.length_b   1.000
_cell.length_c   1.000
_cell.angle_alpha   90.00
_cell.angle_beta   90.00
_cell.angle_gamma   90.00
#
_symmetry.space_group_name_H-M   'P 1'
#
loop_
_entity.id
_entity.type
_entity.pdbx_description
1 polymer ?
#
loop_
_entity_poly.entity_id
_entity_poly.type
_entity_poly.pdbx_seq_one_letter_code
_entity_poly.pdbx_strand_id
1 'polypeptide(L)'
;MDKRKLNWITWAVLAVAIAAAALMLSGSLNRTAHITLPPSDPPRDPSAGDGGAHGGVTVVEITPETVQAAIGSLSRPENYGRSVTVEYLWPGGGGTHELYTIVRGPWTRVDRGLPDGSTRISVTNGEQTYLWYGYGGDAEVVILPAGEFSADAEQSIPTYEDILDLPAEDILLADYRPLEALTCIYVETAADEAGYSTRYWVSVENGLLVQAERLLGETAVYRMTSLYVDQTEYDASRFTLPDGTVLLEEDGAEPMEPMN
;
A
#
# COMPACT_ATOMS: atom_id res chain seq x y z
N MET A 1 -44.87 16.30 -30.29
CA MET A 1 -44.44 15.02 -29.67
C MET A 1 -45.01 14.98 -28.26
N ASP A 2 -45.82 13.97 -27.95
CA ASP A 2 -46.69 13.95 -26.76
C ASP A 2 -45.83 13.74 -25.51
N LYS A 3 -45.87 14.67 -24.52
CA LYS A 3 -45.08 14.64 -23.29
C LYS A 3 -45.22 13.34 -22.50
N ARG A 4 -46.33 12.61 -22.63
CA ARG A 4 -46.57 11.31 -22.00
C ARG A 4 -45.73 10.19 -22.62
N LYS A 5 -45.46 10.22 -23.94
CA LYS A 5 -44.60 9.24 -24.62
C LYS A 5 -43.11 9.46 -24.27
N LEU A 6 -42.71 10.73 -24.12
CA LEU A 6 -41.33 11.05 -23.74
C LEU A 6 -41.01 10.56 -22.32
N ASN A 7 -41.92 10.74 -21.37
CA ASN A 7 -41.75 10.28 -20.00
C ASN A 7 -41.64 8.72 -19.92
N TRP A 8 -42.45 8.00 -20.69
CA TRP A 8 -42.41 6.54 -20.70
C TRP A 8 -41.09 5.99 -21.24
N ILE A 9 -40.54 6.59 -22.29
CA ILE A 9 -39.24 6.23 -22.84
C ILE A 9 -38.11 6.49 -21.83
N THR A 10 -38.16 7.63 -21.13
CA THR A 10 -37.17 7.98 -20.10
C THR A 10 -37.18 6.95 -18.93
N TRP A 11 -38.36 6.53 -18.48
CA TRP A 11 -38.49 5.51 -17.45
C TRP A 11 -38.04 4.10 -17.90
N ALA A 12 -38.29 3.77 -19.18
CA ALA A 12 -37.84 2.52 -19.75
C ALA A 12 -36.30 2.45 -19.86
N VAL A 13 -35.64 3.52 -20.29
CA VAL A 13 -34.16 3.61 -20.33
C VAL A 13 -33.56 3.55 -18.96
N LEU A 14 -34.16 4.23 -17.97
CA LEU A 14 -33.69 4.17 -16.58
C LEU A 14 -33.81 2.76 -16.00
N ALA A 15 -34.90 2.05 -16.27
CA ALA A 15 -35.10 0.68 -15.80
C ALA A 15 -34.08 -0.31 -16.42
N VAL A 16 -33.75 -0.14 -17.71
CA VAL A 16 -32.70 -0.94 -18.37
C VAL A 16 -31.31 -0.64 -17.80
N ALA A 17 -30.99 0.63 -17.52
CA ALA A 17 -29.71 1.00 -16.92
C ALA A 17 -29.55 0.40 -15.50
N ILE A 18 -30.62 0.45 -14.69
CA ILE A 18 -30.61 -0.16 -13.34
C ILE A 18 -30.46 -1.69 -13.42
N ALA A 19 -31.17 -2.35 -14.37
CA ALA A 19 -31.04 -3.80 -14.55
C ALA A 19 -29.63 -4.20 -15.03
N ALA A 20 -29.01 -3.43 -15.93
CA ALA A 20 -27.65 -3.66 -16.38
C ALA A 20 -26.62 -3.47 -15.25
N ALA A 21 -26.79 -2.44 -14.42
CA ALA A 21 -25.96 -2.21 -13.25
C ALA A 21 -26.11 -3.35 -12.22
N ALA A 22 -27.31 -3.82 -11.97
CA ALA A 22 -27.57 -4.95 -11.08
C ALA A 22 -26.97 -6.27 -11.59
N LEU A 23 -26.96 -6.51 -12.90
CA LEU A 23 -26.31 -7.68 -13.51
C LEU A 23 -24.79 -7.60 -13.46
N MET A 24 -24.20 -6.39 -13.59
CA MET A 24 -22.77 -6.20 -13.43
C MET A 24 -22.33 -6.40 -11.98
N LEU A 25 -23.09 -5.91 -11.01
CA LEU A 25 -22.83 -6.10 -9.59
C LEU A 25 -22.99 -7.57 -9.15
N SER A 26 -24.01 -8.27 -9.64
CA SER A 26 -24.23 -9.69 -9.28
C SER A 26 -23.20 -10.63 -9.89
N GLY A 27 -22.57 -10.25 -11.02
CA GLY A 27 -21.48 -11.02 -11.64
C GLY A 27 -20.13 -10.88 -10.93
N SER A 28 -19.93 -9.80 -10.14
CA SER A 28 -18.68 -9.57 -9.41
C SER A 28 -18.67 -10.20 -8.01
N LEU A 29 -19.82 -10.47 -7.42
CA LEU A 29 -19.94 -10.98 -6.06
C LEU A 29 -19.64 -12.49 -5.88
N ASN A 30 -19.36 -13.23 -6.95
CA ASN A 30 -19.19 -14.69 -6.87
C ASN A 30 -17.86 -15.21 -7.44
N ARG A 31 -16.83 -14.37 -7.53
CA ARG A 31 -15.49 -14.84 -7.88
C ARG A 31 -14.57 -14.72 -6.66
N THR A 32 -14.60 -15.72 -5.81
CA THR A 32 -13.53 -15.93 -4.82
C THR A 32 -12.26 -16.25 -5.61
N ALA A 33 -11.33 -15.30 -5.65
CA ALA A 33 -10.00 -15.55 -6.23
C ALA A 33 -9.24 -16.47 -5.28
N HIS A 34 -9.06 -17.73 -5.66
CA HIS A 34 -8.21 -18.67 -4.92
C HIS A 34 -6.77 -18.46 -5.35
N ILE A 35 -5.93 -17.97 -4.44
CA ILE A 35 -4.50 -17.85 -4.66
C ILE A 35 -3.82 -19.12 -4.19
N THR A 36 -3.01 -19.68 -5.07
CA THR A 36 -2.26 -20.91 -4.85
C THR A 36 -0.83 -20.54 -4.46
N LEU A 37 -0.48 -20.66 -3.19
CA LEU A 37 0.91 -20.51 -2.74
C LEU A 37 1.72 -21.78 -3.07
N PRO A 38 3.02 -21.67 -3.42
CA PRO A 38 3.86 -22.84 -3.60
C PRO A 38 3.97 -23.62 -2.28
N PRO A 39 4.04 -24.96 -2.33
CA PRO A 39 4.10 -25.79 -1.14
C PRO A 39 5.37 -25.48 -0.34
N SER A 40 5.22 -25.17 0.94
CA SER A 40 6.33 -25.13 1.86
C SER A 40 6.86 -26.54 2.03
N ASP A 41 8.12 -26.80 1.71
CA ASP A 41 8.77 -28.10 1.96
C ASP A 41 8.75 -28.38 3.47
N PRO A 42 8.11 -29.44 3.95
CA PRO A 42 8.24 -29.87 5.34
C PRO A 42 9.66 -30.38 5.59
N PRO A 43 10.18 -30.31 6.82
CA PRO A 43 11.49 -30.87 7.16
C PRO A 43 11.52 -32.33 6.75
N ARG A 44 12.48 -32.72 5.91
CA ARG A 44 12.67 -34.10 5.45
C ARG A 44 13.00 -35.01 6.63
N ASP A 45 12.07 -35.89 6.93
CA ASP A 45 12.35 -37.06 7.76
C ASP A 45 13.01 -38.14 6.88
N PRO A 46 14.25 -38.61 7.17
CA PRO A 46 15.00 -39.53 6.31
C PRO A 46 14.46 -40.97 6.24
N SER A 47 13.30 -41.27 6.79
CA SER A 47 12.80 -42.66 6.94
C SER A 47 11.45 -42.96 6.27
N ALA A 48 10.88 -42.10 5.43
CA ALA A 48 9.62 -42.39 4.73
C ALA A 48 9.86 -42.75 3.26
N GLY A 49 9.60 -44.04 2.94
CA GLY A 49 9.69 -44.59 1.59
C GLY A 49 8.64 -44.04 0.64
N ASP A 50 9.02 -44.13 -0.62
CA ASP A 50 8.32 -43.83 -1.87
C ASP A 50 6.80 -44.11 -1.85
N GLY A 51 6.02 -43.04 -1.75
CA GLY A 51 4.58 -43.05 -1.94
C GLY A 51 4.18 -41.70 -2.51
N GLY A 52 3.85 -41.66 -3.82
CA GLY A 52 3.55 -40.48 -4.61
C GLY A 52 2.62 -39.48 -3.87
N ALA A 53 3.21 -38.48 -3.28
CA ALA A 53 2.46 -37.35 -2.75
C ALA A 53 2.12 -36.42 -3.93
N HIS A 54 0.87 -36.42 -4.35
CA HIS A 54 0.30 -35.30 -5.07
C HIS A 54 0.45 -34.08 -4.17
N GLY A 55 1.33 -33.15 -4.52
CA GLY A 55 1.48 -31.89 -3.84
C GLY A 55 0.14 -31.14 -3.84
N GLY A 56 -0.59 -31.28 -2.75
CA GLY A 56 -1.81 -30.53 -2.55
C GLY A 56 -1.45 -29.05 -2.42
N VAL A 57 -1.98 -28.23 -3.28
CA VAL A 57 -1.92 -26.78 -3.16
C VAL A 57 -2.73 -26.43 -1.92
N THR A 58 -2.05 -25.92 -0.90
CA THR A 58 -2.72 -25.43 0.30
C THR A 58 -3.27 -24.03 -0.01
N VAL A 59 -4.58 -23.92 -0.17
CA VAL A 59 -5.25 -22.62 -0.24
C VAL A 59 -5.31 -22.08 1.20
N VAL A 60 -4.64 -20.96 1.45
CA VAL A 60 -4.75 -20.26 2.73
C VAL A 60 -6.10 -19.54 2.74
N GLU A 61 -6.98 -19.94 3.65
CA GLU A 61 -8.25 -19.23 3.88
C GLU A 61 -7.94 -17.96 4.67
N ILE A 62 -8.38 -16.81 4.15
CA ILE A 62 -8.25 -15.52 4.83
C ILE A 62 -9.49 -15.29 5.68
N THR A 63 -9.27 -15.22 6.98
CA THR A 63 -10.28 -14.92 8.01
C THR A 63 -9.68 -13.88 8.98
N PRO A 64 -10.48 -13.24 9.84
CA PRO A 64 -9.96 -12.35 10.88
C PRO A 64 -8.84 -12.98 11.72
N GLU A 65 -8.91 -14.30 12.00
CA GLU A 65 -7.93 -15.01 12.82
C GLU A 65 -6.62 -15.34 12.07
N THR A 66 -6.67 -15.46 10.74
CA THR A 66 -5.51 -15.89 9.92
C THR A 66 -4.84 -14.75 9.17
N VAL A 67 -5.52 -13.62 9.00
CA VAL A 67 -5.11 -12.55 8.08
C VAL A 67 -3.77 -11.91 8.44
N GLN A 68 -3.49 -11.69 9.74
CA GLN A 68 -2.21 -11.10 10.17
C GLN A 68 -1.04 -12.02 9.83
N ALA A 69 -1.18 -13.34 10.09
CA ALA A 69 -0.17 -14.32 9.71
C ALA A 69 0.02 -14.41 8.18
N ALA A 70 -1.08 -14.35 7.42
CA ALA A 70 -1.05 -14.35 5.97
C ALA A 70 -0.33 -13.10 5.43
N ILE A 71 -0.68 -11.90 5.87
CA ILE A 71 -0.02 -10.64 5.48
C ILE A 71 1.45 -10.65 5.90
N GLY A 72 1.77 -11.11 7.13
CA GLY A 72 3.15 -11.20 7.63
C GLY A 72 4.04 -12.13 6.79
N SER A 73 3.46 -13.16 6.16
CA SER A 73 4.18 -14.13 5.31
C SER A 73 4.41 -13.67 3.87
N LEU A 74 3.79 -12.58 3.42
CA LEU A 74 3.97 -12.07 2.06
C LEU A 74 5.39 -11.58 1.84
N SER A 75 5.97 -11.92 0.68
CA SER A 75 7.26 -11.38 0.26
C SER A 75 7.10 -9.92 -0.16
N ARG A 76 8.06 -9.08 0.22
CA ARG A 76 8.10 -7.66 -0.12
C ARG A 76 9.37 -7.31 -0.86
N PRO A 77 9.33 -6.42 -1.87
CA PRO A 77 10.54 -5.95 -2.54
C PRO A 77 11.38 -5.10 -1.57
N GLU A 78 12.70 -5.33 -1.58
CA GLU A 78 13.66 -4.51 -0.83
C GLU A 78 13.96 -3.18 -1.55
N ASN A 79 13.71 -3.15 -2.88
CA ASN A 79 13.95 -1.99 -3.73
C ASN A 79 12.69 -1.71 -4.54
N TYR A 80 12.11 -0.54 -4.35
CA TYR A 80 10.93 -0.12 -5.12
C TYR A 80 10.71 1.39 -5.04
N GLY A 81 9.91 1.89 -5.98
CA GLY A 81 9.32 3.23 -5.95
C GLY A 81 7.81 3.15 -6.07
N ARG A 82 7.11 4.06 -5.44
CA ARG A 82 5.65 4.18 -5.54
C ARG A 82 5.18 5.63 -5.45
N SER A 83 4.14 5.95 -6.19
CA SER A 83 3.36 7.17 -5.97
C SER A 83 2.25 6.87 -4.98
N VAL A 84 2.08 7.74 -4.00
CA VAL A 84 1.02 7.64 -3.00
C VAL A 84 0.16 8.90 -3.07
N THR A 85 -1.16 8.72 -3.21
CA THR A 85 -2.13 9.80 -3.11
C THR A 85 -2.87 9.68 -1.78
N VAL A 86 -2.90 10.76 -1.01
CA VAL A 86 -3.63 10.87 0.25
C VAL A 86 -4.72 11.92 0.11
N GLU A 87 -5.95 11.52 0.40
CA GLU A 87 -7.13 12.36 0.35
C GLU A 87 -7.73 12.50 1.76
N TYR A 88 -7.94 13.72 2.19
CA TYR A 88 -8.75 14.04 3.37
C TYR A 88 -10.10 14.55 2.91
N LEU A 89 -11.18 13.97 3.41
CA LEU A 89 -12.53 14.21 2.96
C LEU A 89 -13.37 14.78 4.11
N TRP A 90 -14.10 15.86 3.85
CA TRP A 90 -15.03 16.46 4.82
C TRP A 90 -16.28 17.01 4.10
N PRO A 91 -17.38 17.24 4.82
CA PRO A 91 -18.60 17.79 4.20
C PRO A 91 -18.32 19.11 3.47
N GLY A 92 -18.53 19.08 2.15
CA GLY A 92 -18.37 20.25 1.28
C GLY A 92 -16.96 20.48 0.73
N GLY A 93 -16.00 19.57 0.95
CA GLY A 93 -14.66 19.71 0.39
C GLY A 93 -13.75 18.52 0.64
N GLY A 94 -12.48 18.74 0.35
CA GLY A 94 -11.41 17.76 0.54
C GLY A 94 -10.05 18.41 0.35
N GLY A 95 -8.99 17.69 0.72
CA GLY A 95 -7.60 18.03 0.43
C GLY A 95 -6.88 16.81 -0.09
N THR A 96 -6.02 16.99 -1.10
CA THR A 96 -5.23 15.92 -1.69
C THR A 96 -3.75 16.24 -1.57
N HIS A 97 -2.97 15.24 -1.22
CA HIS A 97 -1.51 15.29 -1.21
C HIS A 97 -0.96 14.16 -2.05
N GLU A 98 0.07 14.45 -2.83
CA GLU A 98 0.81 13.47 -3.59
C GLU A 98 2.21 13.33 -3.01
N LEU A 99 2.65 12.09 -2.85
CA LEU A 99 3.97 11.73 -2.38
C LEU A 99 4.59 10.75 -3.36
N TYR A 100 5.92 10.82 -3.48
CA TYR A 100 6.68 9.80 -4.18
C TYR A 100 7.69 9.18 -3.21
N THR A 101 7.57 7.88 -3.00
CA THR A 101 8.42 7.13 -2.07
C THR A 101 9.37 6.24 -2.85
N ILE A 102 10.65 6.24 -2.49
CA ILE A 102 11.68 5.31 -2.98
C ILE A 102 12.25 4.57 -1.79
N VAL A 103 12.27 3.24 -1.87
CA VAL A 103 12.90 2.36 -0.88
C VAL A 103 14.06 1.63 -1.52
N ARG A 104 15.20 1.57 -0.83
CA ARG A 104 16.37 0.76 -1.19
C ARG A 104 17.01 0.20 0.09
N GLY A 105 16.76 -1.09 0.35
CA GLY A 105 17.15 -1.71 1.61
C GLY A 105 16.62 -0.94 2.83
N PRO A 106 17.49 -0.52 3.78
CA PRO A 106 17.07 0.23 4.96
C PRO A 106 16.76 1.71 4.67
N TRP A 107 17.04 2.19 3.46
CA TRP A 107 16.87 3.59 3.11
C TRP A 107 15.50 3.86 2.49
N THR A 108 14.83 4.88 2.98
CA THR A 108 13.57 5.38 2.43
C THR A 108 13.67 6.86 2.16
N ARG A 109 13.32 7.26 0.94
CA ARG A 109 13.16 8.66 0.54
C ARG A 109 11.69 8.94 0.26
N VAL A 110 11.18 10.07 0.76
CA VAL A 110 9.84 10.57 0.45
C VAL A 110 9.93 12.00 -0.05
N ASP A 111 9.44 12.24 -1.24
CA ASP A 111 9.26 13.55 -1.84
C ASP A 111 7.77 13.93 -1.76
N ARG A 112 7.43 14.98 -1.02
CA ARG A 112 6.06 15.47 -0.83
C ARG A 112 5.88 16.85 -1.44
N GLY A 113 4.94 16.96 -2.40
CA GLY A 113 4.47 18.25 -2.88
C GLY A 113 3.70 19.01 -1.81
N LEU A 114 4.01 20.29 -1.63
CA LEU A 114 3.33 21.19 -0.70
C LEU A 114 2.38 22.13 -1.45
N PRO A 115 1.35 22.69 -0.78
CA PRO A 115 0.37 23.57 -1.41
C PRO A 115 0.95 24.86 -2.00
N ASP A 116 2.12 25.30 -1.53
CA ASP A 116 2.83 26.48 -2.04
C ASP A 116 3.69 26.18 -3.29
N GLY A 117 3.67 24.93 -3.78
CA GLY A 117 4.45 24.46 -4.92
C GLY A 117 5.87 24.04 -4.57
N SER A 118 6.30 24.19 -3.31
CA SER A 118 7.57 23.62 -2.86
C SER A 118 7.48 22.11 -2.66
N THR A 119 8.65 21.45 -2.53
CA THR A 119 8.73 20.02 -2.23
C THR A 119 9.46 19.84 -0.91
N ARG A 120 8.88 19.08 -0.01
CA ARG A 120 9.55 18.59 1.19
C ARG A 120 10.13 17.23 0.87
N ILE A 121 11.40 17.05 1.19
CA ILE A 121 12.13 15.80 0.96
C ILE A 121 12.60 15.28 2.31
N SER A 122 12.35 14.02 2.58
CA SER A 122 12.89 13.30 3.74
C SER A 122 13.59 12.02 3.27
N VAL A 123 14.74 11.73 3.89
CA VAL A 123 15.51 10.50 3.68
C VAL A 123 15.83 9.92 5.04
N THR A 124 15.50 8.65 5.25
CA THR A 124 15.78 7.94 6.51
C THR A 124 16.44 6.59 6.26
N ASN A 125 17.27 6.15 7.20
CA ASN A 125 17.89 4.81 7.23
C ASN A 125 17.54 4.01 8.49
N GLY A 126 16.56 4.46 9.28
CA GLY A 126 16.20 3.84 10.55
C GLY A 126 17.02 4.33 11.75
N GLU A 127 18.13 5.07 11.55
CA GLU A 127 18.91 5.70 12.61
C GLU A 127 18.77 7.23 12.62
N GLN A 128 18.77 7.81 11.42
CA GLN A 128 18.65 9.25 11.20
C GLN A 128 17.67 9.56 10.08
N THR A 129 16.99 10.68 10.21
CA THR A 129 16.16 11.27 9.17
C THR A 129 16.74 12.63 8.77
N TYR A 130 17.01 12.79 7.49
CA TYR A 130 17.45 14.00 6.84
C TYR A 130 16.24 14.66 6.18
N LEU A 131 15.99 15.94 6.48
CA LEU A 131 14.83 16.67 6.01
C LEU A 131 15.24 18.01 5.40
N TRP A 132 14.73 18.34 4.23
CA TRP A 132 14.95 19.63 3.60
C TRP A 132 13.79 20.02 2.68
N TYR A 133 13.83 21.26 2.17
CA TYR A 133 12.80 21.79 1.28
C TYR A 133 13.43 22.23 -0.05
N GLY A 134 12.78 21.84 -1.17
CA GLY A 134 13.25 22.17 -2.51
C GLY A 134 14.40 21.30 -3.00
N TYR A 135 14.75 21.47 -4.27
CA TYR A 135 15.81 20.71 -4.95
C TYR A 135 17.11 21.52 -5.13
N GLY A 136 17.21 22.72 -4.53
CA GLY A 136 18.39 23.57 -4.66
C GLY A 136 19.56 23.13 -3.78
N GLY A 137 20.80 23.35 -4.25
CA GLY A 137 22.02 23.01 -3.51
C GLY A 137 22.24 23.79 -2.20
N ASP A 138 21.53 24.91 -2.03
CA ASP A 138 21.62 25.75 -0.83
C ASP A 138 20.54 25.43 0.22
N ALA A 139 19.77 24.32 0.02
CA ALA A 139 18.73 23.94 0.96
C ALA A 139 19.34 23.51 2.30
N GLU A 140 18.84 24.09 3.38
CA GLU A 140 19.24 23.73 4.75
C GLU A 140 18.69 22.33 5.09
N VAL A 141 19.58 21.45 5.54
CA VAL A 141 19.23 20.07 5.93
C VAL A 141 19.09 20.02 7.45
N VAL A 142 17.92 19.58 7.91
CA VAL A 142 17.66 19.27 9.31
C VAL A 142 17.89 17.79 9.53
N ILE A 143 18.71 17.41 10.51
CA ILE A 143 19.01 16.02 10.86
C ILE A 143 18.31 15.71 12.19
N LEU A 144 17.48 14.67 12.18
CA LEU A 144 16.72 14.20 13.33
C LEU A 144 17.05 12.74 13.62
N PRO A 145 17.00 12.29 14.88
CA PRO A 145 17.02 10.87 15.17
C PRO A 145 15.85 10.20 14.45
N ALA A 146 16.08 9.07 13.77
CA ALA A 146 15.02 8.25 13.22
C ALA A 146 14.44 7.38 14.36
N GLY A 147 13.78 7.98 15.32
CA GLY A 147 13.17 7.27 16.42
C GLY A 147 11.90 6.54 15.98
N GLU A 148 10.78 7.02 16.48
CA GLU A 148 9.43 6.48 16.22
C GLU A 148 8.87 6.86 14.84
N PHE A 149 9.68 7.50 13.99
CA PHE A 149 9.23 8.04 12.70
C PHE A 149 9.88 7.27 11.55
N SER A 150 9.16 6.28 10.99
CA SER A 150 9.39 5.90 9.61
C SER A 150 9.03 7.10 8.70
N ALA A 151 9.59 7.17 7.49
CA ALA A 151 9.22 8.23 6.54
C ALA A 151 7.71 8.22 6.25
N ASP A 152 7.07 7.05 6.22
CA ASP A 152 5.63 6.88 6.03
C ASP A 152 4.84 7.34 7.28
N ALA A 153 5.27 6.99 8.49
CA ALA A 153 4.64 7.45 9.73
C ALA A 153 4.69 8.97 9.87
N GLU A 154 5.82 9.59 9.53
CA GLU A 154 5.95 11.05 9.50
C GLU A 154 4.97 11.71 8.53
N GLN A 155 4.64 11.04 7.44
CA GLN A 155 3.65 11.48 6.47
C GLN A 155 2.22 11.07 6.82
N SER A 156 1.99 10.37 7.93
CA SER A 156 0.69 9.79 8.32
C SER A 156 0.13 8.86 7.25
N ILE A 157 1.00 8.11 6.58
CA ILE A 157 0.62 7.13 5.58
C ILE A 157 0.50 5.77 6.26
N PRO A 158 -0.66 5.09 6.17
CA PRO A 158 -0.81 3.74 6.68
C PRO A 158 0.11 2.77 5.94
N THR A 159 0.58 1.76 6.65
CA THR A 159 1.40 0.67 6.12
C THR A 159 0.75 -0.67 6.43
N TYR A 160 1.31 -1.77 5.93
CA TYR A 160 0.80 -3.10 6.26
C TYR A 160 1.09 -3.47 7.73
N GLU A 161 2.11 -2.87 8.34
CA GLU A 161 2.45 -3.03 9.75
C GLU A 161 1.28 -2.61 10.65
N ASP A 162 0.55 -1.56 10.28
CA ASP A 162 -0.62 -1.12 11.05
C ASP A 162 -1.65 -2.26 11.20
N ILE A 163 -1.76 -3.16 10.20
CA ILE A 163 -2.65 -4.32 10.28
C ILE A 163 -2.06 -5.39 11.21
N LEU A 164 -0.74 -5.58 11.19
CA LEU A 164 -0.07 -6.57 12.04
C LEU A 164 -0.16 -6.19 13.52
N ASP A 165 -0.22 -4.90 13.82
CA ASP A 165 -0.27 -4.34 15.18
C ASP A 165 -1.71 -4.22 15.72
N LEU A 166 -2.76 -4.49 14.88
CA LEU A 166 -4.13 -4.49 15.34
C LEU A 166 -4.37 -5.58 16.39
N PRO A 167 -5.16 -5.31 17.45
CA PRO A 167 -5.77 -6.38 18.24
C PRO A 167 -6.61 -7.29 17.34
N ALA A 168 -6.44 -8.60 17.46
CA ALA A 168 -7.16 -9.54 16.58
C ALA A 168 -8.68 -9.41 16.69
N GLU A 169 -9.19 -9.04 17.87
CA GLU A 169 -10.60 -8.77 18.15
C GLU A 169 -11.16 -7.54 17.42
N ASP A 170 -10.31 -6.62 17.00
CA ASP A 170 -10.71 -5.43 16.26
C ASP A 170 -10.86 -5.71 14.75
N ILE A 171 -10.41 -6.87 14.26
CA ILE A 171 -10.59 -7.26 12.87
C ILE A 171 -11.99 -7.86 12.69
N LEU A 172 -12.88 -7.09 12.05
CA LEU A 172 -14.25 -7.50 11.81
C LEU A 172 -14.40 -8.44 10.64
N LEU A 173 -13.63 -8.19 9.56
CA LEU A 173 -13.73 -8.92 8.30
C LEU A 173 -12.37 -8.98 7.62
N ALA A 174 -12.05 -10.15 7.08
CA ALA A 174 -10.88 -10.34 6.22
C ALA A 174 -11.22 -11.34 5.11
N ASP A 175 -10.85 -11.02 3.88
CA ASP A 175 -11.04 -11.88 2.71
C ASP A 175 -10.11 -11.47 1.55
N TYR A 176 -10.19 -12.21 0.44
CA TYR A 176 -9.57 -11.79 -0.81
C TYR A 176 -10.53 -10.89 -1.59
N ARG A 177 -10.06 -9.70 -1.99
CA ARG A 177 -10.83 -8.78 -2.86
C ARG A 177 -9.99 -8.24 -3.99
N PRO A 178 -10.55 -8.15 -5.20
CA PRO A 178 -9.92 -7.42 -6.28
C PRO A 178 -9.97 -5.91 -5.99
N LEU A 179 -8.88 -5.21 -6.32
CA LEU A 179 -8.81 -3.75 -6.36
C LEU A 179 -8.20 -3.38 -7.71
N GLU A 180 -8.99 -2.81 -8.61
CA GLU A 180 -8.61 -2.60 -10.00
C GLU A 180 -8.08 -3.91 -10.64
N ALA A 181 -6.80 -3.94 -11.08
CA ALA A 181 -6.15 -5.11 -11.64
C ALA A 181 -5.42 -5.97 -10.59
N LEU A 182 -5.41 -5.56 -9.32
CA LEU A 182 -4.68 -6.22 -8.25
C LEU A 182 -5.57 -7.22 -7.51
N THR A 183 -4.98 -8.35 -7.09
CA THR A 183 -5.58 -9.22 -6.08
C THR A 183 -5.05 -8.81 -4.71
N CYS A 184 -5.96 -8.46 -3.80
CA CYS A 184 -5.60 -7.97 -2.48
C CYS A 184 -6.16 -8.84 -1.36
N ILE A 185 -5.46 -8.87 -0.23
CA ILE A 185 -6.02 -9.23 1.06
C ILE A 185 -6.70 -7.97 1.58
N TYR A 186 -8.00 -8.07 1.83
CA TYR A 186 -8.83 -7.02 2.41
C TYR A 186 -8.97 -7.24 3.90
N VAL A 187 -8.90 -6.15 4.67
CA VAL A 187 -9.15 -6.15 6.13
C VAL A 187 -10.05 -4.98 6.46
N GLU A 188 -11.06 -5.20 7.29
CA GLU A 188 -11.94 -4.17 7.82
C GLU A 188 -11.97 -4.27 9.34
N THR A 189 -11.77 -3.13 10.03
CA THR A 189 -11.80 -3.09 11.49
C THR A 189 -13.20 -2.80 11.99
N ALA A 190 -13.48 -3.22 13.22
CA ALA A 190 -14.60 -2.72 13.98
C ALA A 190 -14.49 -1.18 14.16
N ALA A 191 -15.63 -0.53 14.40
CA ALA A 191 -15.60 0.89 14.71
C ALA A 191 -15.03 1.11 16.12
N ASP A 192 -14.12 2.07 16.25
CA ASP A 192 -13.58 2.52 17.53
C ASP A 192 -14.63 3.29 18.35
N GLU A 193 -14.28 3.70 19.58
CA GLU A 193 -15.16 4.47 20.47
C GLU A 193 -15.64 5.80 19.87
N ALA A 194 -14.88 6.37 18.93
CA ALA A 194 -15.24 7.60 18.22
C ALA A 194 -16.07 7.33 16.96
N GLY A 195 -16.34 6.07 16.63
CA GLY A 195 -17.14 5.64 15.47
C GLY A 195 -16.34 5.54 14.18
N TYR A 196 -15.01 5.51 14.24
CA TYR A 196 -14.17 5.31 13.06
C TYR A 196 -13.88 3.83 12.85
N SER A 197 -14.02 3.36 11.62
CA SER A 197 -13.48 2.08 11.13
C SER A 197 -12.46 2.30 10.03
N THR A 198 -11.60 1.31 9.80
CA THR A 198 -10.57 1.38 8.76
C THR A 198 -10.65 0.15 7.86
N ARG A 199 -10.47 0.37 6.57
CA ARG A 199 -10.39 -0.65 5.54
C ARG A 199 -9.02 -0.61 4.90
N TYR A 200 -8.42 -1.78 4.70
CA TYR A 200 -7.08 -1.94 4.14
C TYR A 200 -7.11 -2.91 2.97
N TRP A 201 -6.29 -2.66 1.96
CA TRP A 201 -6.05 -3.57 0.83
C TRP A 201 -4.55 -3.78 0.69
N VAL A 202 -4.09 -5.00 0.94
CA VAL A 202 -2.68 -5.40 0.79
C VAL A 202 -2.55 -6.22 -0.47
N SER A 203 -1.69 -5.80 -1.40
CA SER A 203 -1.43 -6.55 -2.63
C SER A 203 -0.78 -7.89 -2.32
N VAL A 204 -1.33 -8.97 -2.85
CA VAL A 204 -0.75 -10.31 -2.70
C VAL A 204 0.54 -10.44 -3.51
N GLU A 205 0.68 -9.70 -4.60
CA GLU A 205 1.81 -9.77 -5.50
C GLU A 205 3.11 -9.24 -4.88
N ASN A 206 3.01 -8.15 -4.11
CA ASN A 206 4.18 -7.47 -3.55
C ASN A 206 4.11 -7.21 -2.04
N GLY A 207 3.06 -7.65 -1.37
CA GLY A 207 2.90 -7.54 0.09
C GLY A 207 2.75 -6.11 0.63
N LEU A 208 2.63 -5.10 -0.24
CA LEU A 208 2.50 -3.70 0.17
C LEU A 208 1.04 -3.29 0.32
N LEU A 209 0.77 -2.37 1.25
CA LEU A 209 -0.52 -1.73 1.37
C LEU A 209 -0.74 -0.81 0.16
N VAL A 210 -1.79 -1.07 -0.61
CA VAL A 210 -2.09 -0.34 -1.86
C VAL A 210 -3.28 0.60 -1.72
N GLN A 211 -4.13 0.39 -0.73
CA GLN A 211 -5.21 1.32 -0.35
C GLN A 211 -5.55 1.18 1.12
N ALA A 212 -5.83 2.31 1.76
CA ALA A 212 -6.47 2.38 3.06
C ALA A 212 -7.58 3.44 3.04
N GLU A 213 -8.69 3.17 3.74
CA GLU A 213 -9.78 4.11 3.93
C GLU A 213 -10.14 4.16 5.40
N ARG A 214 -10.28 5.38 5.96
CA ARG A 214 -10.88 5.59 7.27
C ARG A 214 -12.27 6.16 7.10
N LEU A 215 -13.23 5.55 7.78
CA LEU A 215 -14.63 5.93 7.68
C LEU A 215 -15.13 6.42 9.03
N LEU A 216 -16.02 7.41 9.01
CA LEU A 216 -16.87 7.77 10.15
C LEU A 216 -18.29 7.31 9.83
N GLY A 217 -18.71 6.22 10.46
CA GLY A 217 -19.89 5.47 10.02
C GLY A 217 -19.67 4.91 8.60
N GLU A 218 -20.48 5.32 7.63
CA GLU A 218 -20.35 4.90 6.23
C GLU A 218 -19.61 5.93 5.33
N THR A 219 -19.19 7.07 5.92
CA THR A 219 -18.60 8.16 5.15
C THR A 219 -17.07 8.09 5.24
N ALA A 220 -16.40 7.98 4.09
CA ALA A 220 -14.94 8.08 4.04
C ALA A 220 -14.49 9.49 4.42
N VAL A 221 -13.56 9.59 5.36
CA VAL A 221 -12.93 10.84 5.83
C VAL A 221 -11.45 10.92 5.47
N TYR A 222 -10.86 9.78 5.13
CA TYR A 222 -9.48 9.66 4.69
C TYR A 222 -9.37 8.52 3.68
N ARG A 223 -8.54 8.68 2.66
CA ARG A 223 -8.16 7.62 1.74
C ARG A 223 -6.69 7.77 1.36
N MET A 224 -5.97 6.67 1.39
CA MET A 224 -4.65 6.52 0.80
C MET A 224 -4.74 5.55 -0.36
N THR A 225 -4.08 5.85 -1.48
CA THR A 225 -4.04 4.98 -2.66
C THR A 225 -2.64 4.95 -3.26
N SER A 226 -2.14 3.75 -3.55
CA SER A 226 -0.84 3.49 -4.18
C SER A 226 -0.91 2.21 -5.01
N LEU A 227 -1.58 2.27 -6.17
CA LEU A 227 -1.87 1.08 -6.99
C LEU A 227 -0.69 0.60 -7.82
N TYR A 228 0.30 1.46 -8.07
CA TYR A 228 1.45 1.13 -8.89
C TYR A 228 2.72 1.14 -8.05
N VAL A 229 3.47 0.04 -8.14
CA VAL A 229 4.79 -0.14 -7.50
C VAL A 229 5.79 -0.44 -8.60
N ASP A 230 6.79 0.43 -8.73
CA ASP A 230 7.94 0.23 -9.61
C ASP A 230 9.04 -0.52 -8.83
N GLN A 231 9.36 -1.73 -9.26
CA GLN A 231 10.38 -2.57 -8.62
C GLN A 231 11.76 -2.41 -9.28
N THR A 232 11.99 -1.29 -10.00
CA THR A 232 13.29 -0.97 -10.53
C THR A 232 14.25 -0.65 -9.39
N GLU A 233 15.51 -1.10 -9.52
CA GLU A 233 16.56 -0.70 -8.58
C GLU A 233 16.92 0.78 -8.79
N TYR A 234 16.77 1.58 -7.74
CA TYR A 234 17.07 3.00 -7.78
C TYR A 234 18.55 3.24 -7.47
N ASP A 235 19.18 4.11 -8.26
CA ASP A 235 20.56 4.53 -8.10
C ASP A 235 20.80 5.27 -6.76
N ALA A 236 22.01 5.12 -6.18
CA ALA A 236 22.40 5.75 -4.93
C ALA A 236 22.30 7.29 -4.98
N SER A 237 22.42 7.89 -6.17
CA SER A 237 22.24 9.34 -6.36
C SER A 237 20.85 9.86 -5.96
N ARG A 238 19.85 8.97 -5.87
CA ARG A 238 18.51 9.34 -5.37
C ARG A 238 18.53 9.64 -3.87
N PHE A 239 19.53 9.16 -3.15
CA PHE A 239 19.73 9.36 -1.72
C PHE A 239 20.86 10.35 -1.45
N THR A 240 20.85 11.47 -2.16
CA THR A 240 21.87 12.51 -2.09
C THR A 240 21.31 13.76 -1.42
N LEU A 241 22.07 14.34 -0.50
CA LEU A 241 21.77 15.62 0.13
C LEU A 241 21.91 16.80 -0.85
N PRO A 242 21.34 17.99 -0.56
CA PRO A 242 21.47 19.17 -1.43
C PRO A 242 22.90 19.57 -1.73
N ASP A 243 23.83 19.36 -0.80
CA ASP A 243 25.26 19.68 -0.97
C ASP A 243 26.04 18.66 -1.82
N GLY A 244 25.34 17.61 -2.32
CA GLY A 244 25.95 16.56 -3.13
C GLY A 244 26.45 15.35 -2.34
N THR A 245 26.33 15.34 -1.01
CA THR A 245 26.71 14.19 -0.18
C THR A 245 25.78 13.01 -0.48
N VAL A 246 26.31 11.89 -0.94
CA VAL A 246 25.59 10.64 -1.15
C VAL A 246 25.47 9.91 0.19
N LEU A 247 24.25 9.64 0.64
CA LEU A 247 23.97 8.98 1.93
C LEU A 247 24.09 7.45 1.84
N LEU A 248 23.80 6.89 0.67
CA LEU A 248 23.86 5.45 0.42
C LEU A 248 25.27 5.09 -0.07
N GLU A 249 26.06 4.42 0.76
CA GLU A 249 27.32 3.84 0.32
C GLU A 249 27.04 2.64 -0.59
N GLU A 250 27.60 2.62 -1.79
CA GLU A 250 27.56 1.42 -2.63
C GLU A 250 28.49 0.37 -2.02
N ASP A 251 27.94 -0.76 -1.59
CA ASP A 251 28.73 -1.93 -1.16
C ASP A 251 29.66 -2.34 -2.32
N GLY A 252 30.94 -1.99 -2.21
CA GLY A 252 31.98 -2.48 -3.14
C GLY A 252 32.71 -1.46 -4.01
N ALA A 253 32.52 -0.16 -3.83
CA ALA A 253 33.42 0.81 -4.45
C ALA A 253 34.78 0.76 -3.72
N GLU A 254 35.72 -0.07 -4.19
CA GLU A 254 37.12 0.07 -3.78
C GLU A 254 37.56 1.51 -4.07
N PRO A 255 38.20 2.20 -3.10
CA PRO A 255 38.72 3.55 -3.33
C PRO A 255 39.69 3.48 -4.49
N MET A 256 39.39 4.19 -5.61
CA MET A 256 40.34 4.34 -6.68
C MET A 256 41.58 5.01 -6.10
N GLU A 257 42.69 4.24 -6.01
CA GLU A 257 44.00 4.79 -5.67
C GLU A 257 44.34 5.89 -6.70
N PRO A 258 44.80 7.05 -6.25
CA PRO A 258 45.21 8.10 -7.17
C PRO A 258 46.37 7.58 -8.00
N MET A 259 46.16 7.50 -9.31
CA MET A 259 47.24 7.22 -10.26
C MET A 259 48.29 8.32 -10.12
N ASN A 260 49.48 7.92 -9.66
CA ASN A 260 50.69 8.74 -9.64
C ASN A 260 51.22 9.03 -11.04
#